data_4222b5d7373c483870d777b91df73481
#
_entry.id   4222b5d7373c483870d777b91df73481
#
_cell.length_a   1.000
_cell.length_b   1.000
_cell.length_c   1.000
_cell.angle_alpha   90.00
_cell.angle_beta   90.00
_cell.angle_gamma   90.00
#
_symmetry.space_group_name_H-M   'P 1'
#
loop_
_entity.id
_entity.type
_entity.pdbx_description
1 polymer ?
#
loop_
_entity_poly.entity_id
_entity_poly.type
_entity_poly.pdbx_seq_one_letter_code
_entity_poly.pdbx_strand_id
1 'polypeptide(L)'
;MPKQTPCDTHEIEPMKNDKCDELDASLAEELRGSLLFGYIPVVPLAFLGLGIYRAWIEIAFVGTFVPFPFNMATPRDLFDSIMVLTVVLCAIFAKKLKTLVGRRSALTITGILLTTSTVLSFSAFYAPNIATELGTASGIVGGVGIAFMIVIWSEIYGSLNPFRVAAYYSLSIVAGALVIYVYEGFKFEWLFVMTALLPLVSLLCAHSALLHIPKSDRPARREATEFSIPWKAVFLMAAYAFAYGLLEMSSYSGGFGPHSSPGTLFAALVIFLGVCIRGKHFDFGLIYRGALPITVAAFLLLPTFNLFSESVSSFCISAGYTMQSILIMIIIASICYRYGASPIWLFGIERGVRQIFMLLGRDTSQALGSIGVAPANIEVVTSTLAVISIVAATMIFMSEKELSSNWGAVPVTPETQSSLPAEPRSKTPAEKKHELATRVATVAREYKLSTREEEVLLLLGQRKTVGIIERELFIANGTAKAHVRHIYQKLDIHTRQELFDMLGVEAEHESNKQSATSL
;
A
#
# COMPACT_ATOMS: atom_id res chain seq x y z
N MET A 1 -67.85 10.61 -22.48
CA MET A 1 -66.54 10.24 -22.99
C MET A 1 -65.74 11.50 -23.25
N PRO A 2 -64.78 11.86 -22.41
CA PRO A 2 -63.82 12.89 -22.72
C PRO A 2 -62.54 12.27 -23.26
N LYS A 3 -61.95 12.90 -24.25
CA LYS A 3 -60.73 12.54 -24.99
C LYS A 3 -59.51 12.62 -24.11
N GLN A 4 -58.71 11.54 -24.12
CA GLN A 4 -57.34 11.52 -23.59
C GLN A 4 -56.42 12.35 -24.48
N THR A 5 -55.74 13.33 -23.90
CA THR A 5 -54.60 14.05 -24.50
C THR A 5 -53.34 13.16 -24.35
N PRO A 6 -52.49 13.12 -25.38
CA PRO A 6 -51.21 12.38 -25.30
C PRO A 6 -50.24 13.12 -24.38
N CYS A 7 -49.60 12.36 -23.51
CA CYS A 7 -48.50 12.80 -22.67
C CYS A 7 -47.26 13.00 -23.55
N ASP A 8 -46.79 14.23 -23.64
CA ASP A 8 -45.55 14.59 -24.33
C ASP A 8 -44.36 13.90 -23.62
N THR A 9 -43.80 12.92 -24.29
CA THR A 9 -42.50 12.39 -23.96
C THR A 9 -41.43 13.40 -24.37
N HIS A 10 -40.99 14.23 -23.43
CA HIS A 10 -39.76 14.98 -23.61
C HIS A 10 -38.61 13.98 -23.71
N GLU A 11 -38.17 13.71 -24.93
CA GLU A 11 -36.86 13.11 -25.22
C GLU A 11 -35.80 14.02 -24.61
N ILE A 12 -35.14 13.52 -23.58
CA ILE A 12 -33.93 14.13 -23.01
C ILE A 12 -32.87 13.96 -24.08
N GLU A 13 -32.54 15.02 -24.82
CA GLU A 13 -31.38 15.05 -25.72
C GLU A 13 -30.13 14.60 -24.94
N PRO A 14 -29.31 13.67 -25.49
CA PRO A 14 -28.05 13.31 -24.88
C PRO A 14 -27.13 14.53 -24.91
N MET A 15 -26.81 15.07 -23.73
CA MET A 15 -25.84 16.16 -23.55
C MET A 15 -24.59 15.86 -24.38
N LYS A 16 -24.40 16.59 -25.48
CA LYS A 16 -23.14 16.64 -26.24
C LYS A 16 -22.08 17.29 -25.36
N ASN A 17 -21.25 16.46 -24.78
CA ASN A 17 -20.20 16.85 -23.86
C ASN A 17 -18.86 16.88 -24.63
N ASP A 18 -18.77 17.67 -25.71
CA ASP A 18 -17.62 17.73 -26.62
C ASP A 18 -16.28 17.97 -25.87
N LYS A 19 -16.30 18.75 -24.79
CA LYS A 19 -15.10 18.96 -23.95
C LYS A 19 -14.76 17.79 -23.02
N CYS A 20 -15.75 17.00 -22.60
CA CYS A 20 -15.47 15.78 -21.80
C CYS A 20 -14.98 14.65 -22.70
N ASP A 21 -15.48 14.58 -23.92
CA ASP A 21 -15.03 13.59 -24.92
C ASP A 21 -13.61 13.91 -25.39
N GLU A 22 -13.23 15.18 -25.55
CA GLU A 22 -11.85 15.60 -25.84
C GLU A 22 -10.91 15.32 -24.66
N LEU A 23 -11.33 15.52 -23.42
CA LEU A 23 -10.53 15.21 -22.24
C LEU A 23 -10.38 13.69 -22.04
N ASP A 24 -11.44 12.93 -22.30
CA ASP A 24 -11.41 11.47 -22.30
C ASP A 24 -10.57 10.92 -23.46
N ALA A 25 -10.58 11.57 -24.63
CA ALA A 25 -9.72 11.24 -25.77
C ALA A 25 -8.25 11.53 -25.47
N SER A 26 -7.93 12.69 -24.90
CA SER A 26 -6.56 13.04 -24.51
C SER A 26 -6.00 12.13 -23.41
N LEU A 27 -6.82 11.76 -22.41
CA LEU A 27 -6.47 10.79 -21.38
C LEU A 27 -6.38 9.36 -21.94
N ALA A 28 -7.18 9.00 -22.93
CA ALA A 28 -7.09 7.74 -23.65
C ALA A 28 -5.82 7.65 -24.50
N GLU A 29 -5.39 8.79 -25.06
CA GLU A 29 -4.16 8.90 -25.85
C GLU A 29 -2.92 8.87 -24.95
N GLU A 30 -2.93 9.56 -23.80
CA GLU A 30 -1.90 9.46 -22.75
C GLU A 30 -1.80 8.04 -22.17
N LEU A 31 -2.94 7.35 -22.01
CA LEU A 31 -2.97 5.95 -21.59
C LEU A 31 -2.51 4.98 -22.69
N ARG A 32 -2.80 5.26 -23.97
CA ARG A 32 -2.24 4.49 -25.09
C ARG A 32 -0.73 4.65 -25.20
N GLY A 33 -0.21 5.84 -25.01
CA GLY A 33 1.23 6.11 -24.91
C GLY A 33 1.89 5.47 -23.68
N SER A 34 1.10 5.10 -22.65
CA SER A 34 1.57 4.45 -21.43
C SER A 34 1.45 2.92 -21.43
N LEU A 35 1.05 2.30 -22.53
CA LEU A 35 0.90 0.85 -22.65
C LEU A 35 1.96 0.29 -23.61
N LEU A 36 2.77 -0.65 -23.13
CA LEU A 36 3.66 -1.44 -23.97
C LEU A 36 2.81 -2.49 -24.70
N PHE A 37 2.87 -2.54 -26.01
CA PHE A 37 2.06 -3.47 -26.86
C PHE A 37 0.53 -3.38 -26.65
N GLY A 38 0.03 -2.27 -26.11
CA GLY A 38 -1.40 -2.05 -25.90
C GLY A 38 -2.02 -2.79 -24.71
N TYR A 39 -1.26 -3.60 -23.97
CA TYR A 39 -1.76 -4.43 -22.85
C TYR A 39 -1.00 -4.24 -21.55
N ILE A 40 0.31 -3.98 -21.60
CA ILE A 40 1.16 -3.88 -20.40
C ILE A 40 1.37 -2.42 -20.05
N PRO A 41 1.00 -1.97 -18.83
CA PRO A 41 1.25 -0.59 -18.40
C PRO A 41 2.76 -0.32 -18.38
N VAL A 42 3.18 0.82 -18.88
CA VAL A 42 4.57 1.27 -18.75
C VAL A 42 4.79 1.63 -17.28
N VAL A 43 5.53 0.76 -16.59
CA VAL A 43 5.97 1.01 -15.21
C VAL A 43 7.32 1.71 -15.25
N PRO A 44 7.44 2.98 -14.84
CA PRO A 44 8.73 3.61 -14.76
C PRO A 44 9.63 2.83 -13.81
N LEU A 45 10.85 2.48 -14.21
CA LEU A 45 11.81 1.69 -13.42
C LEU A 45 12.04 2.26 -12.03
N ALA A 46 11.88 3.57 -11.88
CA ALA A 46 11.98 4.26 -10.60
C ALA A 46 11.05 3.68 -9.52
N PHE A 47 9.86 3.19 -9.87
CA PHE A 47 8.93 2.61 -8.88
C PHE A 47 9.33 1.20 -8.42
N LEU A 48 10.28 0.55 -9.08
CA LEU A 48 10.81 -0.75 -8.67
C LEU A 48 11.77 -0.67 -7.48
N GLY A 49 12.23 0.53 -7.12
CA GLY A 49 13.16 0.75 -6.01
C GLY A 49 12.66 0.27 -4.66
N LEU A 50 11.33 0.13 -4.46
CA LEU A 50 10.77 -0.49 -3.27
C LEU A 50 11.20 -1.97 -3.17
N GLY A 51 11.19 -2.72 -4.26
CA GLY A 51 11.69 -4.10 -4.30
C GLY A 51 13.18 -4.18 -3.97
N ILE A 52 13.96 -3.19 -4.38
CA ILE A 52 15.41 -3.14 -4.12
C ILE A 52 15.70 -3.05 -2.62
N TYR A 53 15.00 -2.24 -1.84
CA TYR A 53 15.24 -2.21 -0.40
C TYR A 53 14.74 -3.50 0.30
N ARG A 54 13.70 -4.15 -0.23
CA ARG A 54 13.26 -5.46 0.27
C ARG A 54 14.33 -6.52 0.06
N ALA A 55 15.01 -6.50 -1.09
CA ALA A 55 16.16 -7.35 -1.34
C ALA A 55 17.28 -7.08 -0.34
N TRP A 56 17.57 -5.80 -0.04
CA TRP A 56 18.56 -5.45 0.99
C TRP A 56 18.22 -6.04 2.37
N ILE A 57 16.96 -5.96 2.81
CA ILE A 57 16.54 -6.54 4.11
C ILE A 57 16.86 -8.04 4.14
N GLU A 58 16.49 -8.75 3.08
CA GLU A 58 16.68 -10.20 3.04
C GLU A 58 18.15 -10.58 3.04
N ILE A 59 18.98 -9.92 2.25
CA ILE A 59 20.42 -10.22 2.18
C ILE A 59 21.13 -9.87 3.48
N ALA A 60 20.80 -8.73 4.11
CA ALA A 60 21.51 -8.23 5.28
C ALA A 60 21.03 -8.83 6.61
N PHE A 61 19.74 -9.25 6.73
CA PHE A 61 19.13 -9.62 8.01
C PHE A 61 18.30 -10.90 8.03
N VAL A 62 17.94 -11.45 6.87
CA VAL A 62 17.01 -12.57 6.80
C VAL A 62 17.56 -13.73 5.97
N GLY A 63 18.31 -13.42 4.92
CA GLY A 63 18.77 -14.39 3.95
C GLY A 63 19.69 -15.46 4.58
N THR A 64 19.47 -16.70 4.17
CA THR A 64 20.22 -17.86 4.65
C THR A 64 21.50 -18.10 3.87
N PHE A 65 21.69 -17.41 2.73
CA PHE A 65 22.85 -17.61 1.87
C PHE A 65 24.09 -16.78 2.27
N VAL A 66 23.96 -15.84 3.24
CA VAL A 66 25.10 -15.15 3.84
C VAL A 66 25.39 -15.74 5.22
N PRO A 67 26.45 -16.58 5.37
CA PRO A 67 26.75 -17.23 6.63
C PRO A 67 27.48 -16.27 7.59
N PHE A 68 26.77 -15.31 8.15
CA PHE A 68 27.36 -14.36 9.11
C PHE A 68 28.00 -15.07 10.30
N PRO A 69 29.15 -14.59 10.81
CA PRO A 69 29.89 -15.22 11.91
C PRO A 69 29.29 -14.93 13.30
N PHE A 70 27.98 -14.72 13.37
CA PHE A 70 27.22 -14.50 14.60
C PHE A 70 25.79 -15.04 14.45
N ASN A 71 25.14 -15.27 15.60
CA ASN A 71 23.72 -15.66 15.57
C ASN A 71 22.86 -14.49 15.11
N MET A 72 22.20 -14.64 13.96
CA MET A 72 21.39 -13.61 13.35
C MET A 72 20.10 -13.29 14.12
N ALA A 73 19.64 -14.15 15.03
CA ALA A 73 18.38 -13.94 15.75
C ALA A 73 18.37 -12.61 16.53
N THR A 74 19.39 -12.36 17.36
CA THR A 74 19.47 -11.12 18.17
C THR A 74 19.57 -9.84 17.32
N PRO A 75 20.48 -9.72 16.34
CA PRO A 75 20.52 -8.56 15.44
C PRO A 75 19.22 -8.33 14.71
N ARG A 76 18.54 -9.39 14.28
CA ARG A 76 17.26 -9.32 13.58
C ARG A 76 16.12 -8.85 14.47
N ASP A 77 16.00 -9.40 15.70
CA ASP A 77 14.98 -8.98 16.65
C ASP A 77 15.16 -7.51 17.05
N LEU A 78 16.39 -7.05 17.22
CA LEU A 78 16.70 -5.64 17.44
C LEU A 78 16.38 -4.78 16.22
N PHE A 79 16.73 -5.23 15.03
CA PHE A 79 16.38 -4.54 13.78
C PHE A 79 14.86 -4.34 13.66
N ASP A 80 14.08 -5.39 13.85
CA ASP A 80 12.64 -5.36 13.80
C ASP A 80 12.05 -4.46 14.91
N SER A 81 12.52 -4.57 16.14
CA SER A 81 12.03 -3.79 17.29
C SER A 81 12.34 -2.30 17.16
N ILE A 82 13.55 -1.94 16.74
CA ILE A 82 13.97 -0.56 16.51
C ILE A 82 13.22 0.04 15.30
N MET A 83 12.99 -0.75 14.24
CA MET A 83 12.18 -0.35 13.10
C MET A 83 10.76 -0.02 13.55
N VAL A 84 10.10 -0.89 14.33
CA VAL A 84 8.75 -0.66 14.88
C VAL A 84 8.72 0.63 15.70
N LEU A 85 9.65 0.79 16.65
CA LEU A 85 9.72 1.98 17.49
C LEU A 85 9.84 3.24 16.64
N THR A 86 10.74 3.23 15.66
CA THR A 86 11.01 4.40 14.81
C THR A 86 9.82 4.73 13.91
N VAL A 87 9.18 3.72 13.29
CA VAL A 87 8.01 3.92 12.43
C VAL A 87 6.82 4.45 13.23
N VAL A 88 6.58 3.91 14.43
CA VAL A 88 5.50 4.39 15.33
C VAL A 88 5.78 5.81 15.79
N LEU A 89 7.01 6.15 16.14
CA LEU A 89 7.39 7.54 16.45
C LEU A 89 7.15 8.47 15.25
N CYS A 90 7.52 8.05 14.04
CA CYS A 90 7.22 8.80 12.82
C CYS A 90 5.69 9.01 12.64
N ALA A 91 4.88 7.99 12.93
CA ALA A 91 3.42 8.10 12.85
C ALA A 91 2.86 9.07 13.91
N ILE A 92 3.30 8.99 15.16
CA ILE A 92 2.89 9.89 16.26
C ILE A 92 3.25 11.35 15.93
N PHE A 93 4.44 11.56 15.40
CA PHE A 93 4.93 12.89 15.04
C PHE A 93 4.63 13.29 13.59
N ALA A 94 3.76 12.55 12.87
CA ALA A 94 3.44 12.81 11.47
C ALA A 94 2.98 14.26 11.20
N LYS A 95 2.24 14.87 12.14
CA LYS A 95 1.83 16.29 12.07
C LYS A 95 3.02 17.27 12.02
N LYS A 96 4.11 16.94 12.70
CA LYS A 96 5.32 17.78 12.79
C LYS A 96 6.33 17.45 11.71
N LEU A 97 6.34 16.21 11.25
CA LEU A 97 7.21 15.75 10.17
C LEU A 97 6.71 16.33 8.85
N LYS A 98 7.59 17.05 8.17
CA LYS A 98 7.38 17.42 6.77
C LYS A 98 7.64 16.19 5.91
N THR A 99 7.24 16.24 4.62
CA THR A 99 7.58 15.20 3.64
C THR A 99 9.07 14.82 3.68
N LEU A 100 9.35 13.54 3.80
CA LEU A 100 10.73 13.03 3.84
C LEU A 100 11.30 12.83 2.43
N VAL A 101 10.48 12.33 1.49
CA VAL A 101 10.91 12.03 0.12
C VAL A 101 11.39 13.27 -0.65
N GLY A 102 10.85 14.45 -0.34
CA GLY A 102 11.28 15.75 -0.93
C GLY A 102 12.53 16.37 -0.29
N ARG A 103 13.05 15.79 0.80
CA ARG A 103 14.16 16.36 1.57
C ARG A 103 15.47 15.63 1.27
N ARG A 104 16.42 16.32 0.68
CA ARG A 104 17.77 15.76 0.45
C ARG A 104 18.42 15.25 1.73
N SER A 105 18.28 15.97 2.85
CA SER A 105 18.84 15.54 4.15
C SER A 105 18.24 14.23 4.64
N ALA A 106 16.93 14.00 4.51
CA ALA A 106 16.30 12.76 4.89
C ALA A 106 16.81 11.58 4.03
N LEU A 107 16.88 11.77 2.72
CA LEU A 107 17.44 10.77 1.81
C LEU A 107 18.90 10.45 2.14
N THR A 108 19.72 11.47 2.36
CA THR A 108 21.15 11.28 2.69
C THR A 108 21.33 10.55 4.02
N ILE A 109 20.60 10.96 5.09
CA ILE A 109 20.68 10.31 6.40
C ILE A 109 20.24 8.85 6.30
N THR A 110 19.13 8.56 5.61
CA THR A 110 18.66 7.19 5.39
C THR A 110 19.70 6.35 4.65
N GLY A 111 20.31 6.89 3.60
CA GLY A 111 21.39 6.23 2.85
C GLY A 111 22.60 5.91 3.72
N ILE A 112 23.06 6.88 4.51
CA ILE A 112 24.20 6.70 5.43
C ILE A 112 23.89 5.60 6.46
N LEU A 113 22.71 5.64 7.11
CA LEU A 113 22.32 4.67 8.12
C LEU A 113 22.30 3.25 7.54
N LEU A 114 21.67 3.02 6.40
CA LEU A 114 21.55 1.69 5.81
C LEU A 114 22.89 1.16 5.26
N THR A 115 23.68 2.04 4.63
CA THR A 115 25.04 1.66 4.18
C THR A 115 25.94 1.34 5.38
N THR A 116 25.89 2.15 6.45
CA THR A 116 26.64 1.87 7.69
C THR A 116 26.21 0.56 8.31
N SER A 117 24.91 0.26 8.36
CA SER A 117 24.40 -1.03 8.84
C SER A 117 24.98 -2.20 8.04
N THR A 118 25.00 -2.10 6.70
CA THR A 118 25.62 -3.14 5.86
C THR A 118 27.12 -3.27 6.13
N VAL A 119 27.84 -2.17 6.25
CA VAL A 119 29.27 -2.18 6.55
C VAL A 119 29.53 -2.86 7.89
N LEU A 120 28.75 -2.57 8.91
CA LEU A 120 28.88 -3.19 10.24
C LEU A 120 28.65 -4.70 10.16
N SER A 121 27.55 -5.18 9.52
CA SER A 121 27.28 -6.63 9.42
C SER A 121 28.38 -7.37 8.68
N PHE A 122 28.81 -6.86 7.53
CA PHE A 122 29.82 -7.53 6.71
C PHE A 122 31.23 -7.39 7.28
N SER A 123 31.52 -6.33 8.06
CA SER A 123 32.80 -6.19 8.77
C SER A 123 33.01 -7.28 9.84
N ALA A 124 31.93 -7.92 10.30
CA ALA A 124 32.01 -9.02 11.24
C ALA A 124 32.84 -10.23 10.72
N PHE A 125 32.89 -10.42 9.39
CA PHE A 125 33.72 -11.46 8.77
C PHE A 125 35.22 -11.19 8.94
N TYR A 126 35.61 -9.93 9.04
CA TYR A 126 37.02 -9.50 9.20
C TYR A 126 37.43 -9.32 10.68
N ALA A 127 36.42 -9.25 11.58
CA ALA A 127 36.65 -9.06 13.02
C ALA A 127 35.81 -10.04 13.86
N PRO A 128 36.12 -11.35 13.81
CA PRO A 128 35.31 -12.40 14.49
C PRO A 128 35.19 -12.19 16.00
N ASN A 129 36.19 -11.58 16.63
CA ASN A 129 36.22 -11.36 18.08
C ASN A 129 35.11 -10.38 18.57
N ILE A 130 34.62 -9.52 17.72
CA ILE A 130 33.55 -8.53 18.00
C ILE A 130 32.38 -8.66 17.02
N ALA A 131 32.25 -9.86 16.41
CA ALA A 131 31.23 -10.08 15.37
C ALA A 131 29.79 -9.88 15.90
N THR A 132 29.52 -10.33 17.12
CA THR A 132 28.20 -10.20 17.76
C THR A 132 27.86 -8.72 18.02
N GLU A 133 28.82 -7.95 18.51
CA GLU A 133 28.65 -6.50 18.75
C GLU A 133 28.43 -5.75 17.45
N LEU A 134 29.18 -6.10 16.40
CA LEU A 134 29.00 -5.52 15.07
C LEU A 134 27.63 -5.86 14.48
N GLY A 135 27.18 -7.12 14.60
CA GLY A 135 25.85 -7.55 14.18
C GLY A 135 24.75 -6.83 14.95
N THR A 136 24.88 -6.69 16.25
CA THR A 136 23.95 -5.98 17.13
C THR A 136 23.86 -4.49 16.77
N ALA A 137 25.00 -3.82 16.60
CA ALA A 137 25.07 -2.43 16.18
C ALA A 137 24.45 -2.24 14.78
N SER A 138 24.72 -3.18 13.85
CA SER A 138 24.10 -3.21 12.54
C SER A 138 22.57 -3.28 12.61
N GLY A 139 22.01 -4.14 13.47
CA GLY A 139 20.57 -4.25 13.68
C GLY A 139 19.94 -2.94 14.17
N ILE A 140 20.57 -2.27 15.14
CA ILE A 140 20.08 -0.99 15.68
C ILE A 140 20.10 0.09 14.60
N VAL A 141 21.24 0.30 13.95
CA VAL A 141 21.40 1.34 12.93
C VAL A 141 20.52 1.07 11.71
N GLY A 142 20.46 -0.21 11.29
CA GLY A 142 19.62 -0.65 10.18
C GLY A 142 18.12 -0.49 10.46
N GLY A 143 17.68 -0.78 11.69
CA GLY A 143 16.30 -0.61 12.12
C GLY A 143 15.81 0.83 12.01
N VAL A 144 16.63 1.81 12.41
CA VAL A 144 16.32 3.23 12.22
C VAL A 144 16.29 3.60 10.73
N GLY A 145 17.32 3.18 9.99
CA GLY A 145 17.44 3.49 8.57
C GLY A 145 16.29 2.94 7.72
N ILE A 146 15.89 1.67 7.97
CA ILE A 146 14.80 1.04 7.23
C ILE A 146 13.44 1.66 7.56
N ALA A 147 13.23 2.12 8.79
CA ALA A 147 12.01 2.84 9.14
C ALA A 147 11.83 4.10 8.28
N PHE A 148 12.89 4.90 8.12
CA PHE A 148 12.85 6.06 7.23
C PHE A 148 12.65 5.67 5.76
N MET A 149 13.30 4.60 5.29
CA MET A 149 13.10 4.07 3.94
C MET A 149 11.64 3.68 3.68
N ILE A 150 11.02 2.97 4.64
CA ILE A 150 9.60 2.58 4.58
C ILE A 150 8.71 3.82 4.50
N VAL A 151 8.97 4.83 5.31
CA VAL A 151 8.19 6.08 5.30
C VAL A 151 8.35 6.82 3.98
N ILE A 152 9.55 6.93 3.43
CA ILE A 152 9.82 7.55 2.12
C ILE A 152 9.01 6.85 1.02
N TRP A 153 9.04 5.53 0.95
CA TRP A 153 8.27 4.78 -0.04
C TRP A 153 6.76 4.84 0.21
N SER A 154 6.33 4.94 1.47
CA SER A 154 4.92 5.13 1.82
C SER A 154 4.37 6.46 1.28
N GLU A 155 5.16 7.53 1.31
CA GLU A 155 4.78 8.82 0.72
C GLU A 155 4.62 8.73 -0.81
N ILE A 156 5.49 7.98 -1.48
CA ILE A 156 5.40 7.76 -2.94
C ILE A 156 4.15 6.97 -3.28
N TYR A 157 3.96 5.79 -2.67
CA TYR A 157 2.82 4.93 -2.98
C TYR A 157 1.48 5.52 -2.52
N GLY A 158 1.44 6.24 -1.41
CA GLY A 158 0.26 6.98 -0.95
C GLY A 158 -0.15 8.15 -1.86
N SER A 159 0.68 8.48 -2.84
CA SER A 159 0.41 9.51 -3.86
C SER A 159 -0.04 8.93 -5.19
N LEU A 160 -0.16 7.60 -5.30
CA LEU A 160 -0.57 6.90 -6.51
C LEU A 160 -2.02 6.44 -6.41
N ASN A 161 -2.70 6.37 -7.55
CA ASN A 161 -4.02 5.76 -7.62
C ASN A 161 -3.95 4.24 -7.37
N PRO A 162 -5.04 3.60 -6.89
CA PRO A 162 -5.03 2.18 -6.50
C PRO A 162 -4.56 1.22 -7.59
N PHE A 163 -4.89 1.51 -8.85
CA PHE A 163 -4.49 0.68 -9.99
C PHE A 163 -2.97 0.71 -10.21
N ARG A 164 -2.37 1.92 -10.16
CA ARG A 164 -0.91 2.07 -10.25
C ARG A 164 -0.21 1.40 -9.06
N VAL A 165 -0.79 1.52 -7.86
CA VAL A 165 -0.25 0.84 -6.67
C VAL A 165 -0.23 -0.67 -6.88
N ALA A 166 -1.33 -1.26 -7.35
CA ALA A 166 -1.42 -2.70 -7.59
C ALA A 166 -0.36 -3.17 -8.59
N ALA A 167 -0.22 -2.48 -9.74
CA ALA A 167 0.74 -2.84 -10.77
C ALA A 167 2.19 -2.60 -10.33
N TYR A 168 2.50 -1.41 -9.81
CA TYR A 168 3.88 -1.02 -9.49
C TYR A 168 4.42 -1.76 -8.28
N TYR A 169 3.59 -1.95 -7.24
CA TYR A 169 3.98 -2.68 -6.05
C TYR A 169 4.21 -4.16 -6.34
N SER A 170 3.30 -4.81 -7.07
CA SER A 170 3.47 -6.22 -7.46
C SER A 170 4.74 -6.41 -8.30
N LEU A 171 4.97 -5.57 -9.31
CA LEU A 171 6.17 -5.65 -10.12
C LEU A 171 7.44 -5.35 -9.32
N SER A 172 7.38 -4.44 -8.33
CA SER A 172 8.52 -4.16 -7.47
C SER A 172 8.89 -5.37 -6.58
N ILE A 173 7.90 -6.15 -6.12
CA ILE A 173 8.15 -7.41 -5.40
C ILE A 173 8.89 -8.40 -6.31
N VAL A 174 8.43 -8.57 -7.54
CA VAL A 174 9.10 -9.42 -8.54
C VAL A 174 10.55 -8.97 -8.77
N ALA A 175 10.76 -7.67 -8.98
CA ALA A 175 12.09 -7.11 -9.18
C ALA A 175 13.01 -7.35 -7.98
N GLY A 176 12.49 -7.18 -6.75
CA GLY A 176 13.23 -7.46 -5.52
C GLY A 176 13.66 -8.92 -5.41
N ALA A 177 12.76 -9.86 -5.68
CA ALA A 177 13.08 -11.29 -5.69
C ALA A 177 14.16 -11.63 -6.74
N LEU A 178 14.06 -11.07 -7.93
CA LEU A 178 15.06 -11.27 -8.98
C LEU A 178 16.44 -10.73 -8.57
N VAL A 179 16.50 -9.59 -7.89
CA VAL A 179 17.76 -9.05 -7.34
C VAL A 179 18.37 -10.06 -6.36
N ILE A 180 17.58 -10.65 -5.47
CA ILE A 180 18.06 -11.62 -4.49
C ILE A 180 18.66 -12.84 -5.21
N TYR A 181 17.96 -13.42 -6.19
CA TYR A 181 18.45 -14.57 -6.96
C TYR A 181 19.77 -14.28 -7.69
N VAL A 182 19.93 -13.06 -8.24
CA VAL A 182 21.20 -12.66 -8.86
C VAL A 182 22.32 -12.55 -7.82
N TYR A 183 22.02 -12.02 -6.64
CA TYR A 183 23.00 -11.80 -5.56
C TYR A 183 23.47 -13.10 -4.92
N GLU A 184 22.63 -14.14 -4.89
CA GLU A 184 23.02 -15.47 -4.40
C GLU A 184 24.20 -16.05 -5.20
N GLY A 185 24.34 -15.69 -6.46
CA GLY A 185 25.47 -16.08 -7.32
C GLY A 185 26.74 -15.26 -7.15
N PHE A 186 26.75 -14.20 -6.32
CA PHE A 186 27.91 -13.33 -6.17
C PHE A 186 28.95 -13.92 -5.21
N LYS A 187 30.23 -13.69 -5.53
CA LYS A 187 31.34 -13.89 -4.57
C LYS A 187 31.22 -12.89 -3.43
N PHE A 188 31.74 -13.24 -2.27
CA PHE A 188 31.56 -12.48 -1.01
C PHE A 188 31.93 -10.99 -1.13
N GLU A 189 33.03 -10.65 -1.76
CA GLU A 189 33.50 -9.26 -1.90
C GLU A 189 32.52 -8.42 -2.74
N TRP A 190 32.05 -9.00 -3.84
CA TRP A 190 31.02 -8.37 -4.69
C TRP A 190 29.68 -8.31 -3.98
N LEU A 191 29.31 -9.37 -3.26
CA LEU A 191 28.08 -9.39 -2.48
C LEU A 191 28.06 -8.26 -1.46
N PHE A 192 29.16 -8.03 -0.74
CA PHE A 192 29.28 -6.94 0.22
C PHE A 192 29.09 -5.58 -0.43
N VAL A 193 29.89 -5.28 -1.45
CA VAL A 193 29.85 -3.97 -2.13
C VAL A 193 28.48 -3.70 -2.73
N MET A 194 27.92 -4.69 -3.45
CA MET A 194 26.64 -4.55 -4.11
C MET A 194 25.49 -4.43 -3.09
N THR A 195 25.51 -5.15 -1.98
CA THR A 195 24.52 -5.02 -0.91
C THR A 195 24.57 -3.63 -0.27
N ALA A 196 25.76 -3.06 -0.07
CA ALA A 196 25.91 -1.70 0.46
C ALA A 196 25.37 -0.61 -0.49
N LEU A 197 25.32 -0.88 -1.80
CA LEU A 197 24.77 0.02 -2.82
C LEU A 197 23.25 -0.05 -2.93
N LEU A 198 22.61 -1.17 -2.57
CA LEU A 198 21.16 -1.35 -2.74
C LEU A 198 20.31 -0.23 -2.10
N PRO A 199 20.56 0.20 -0.85
CA PRO A 199 19.81 1.30 -0.25
C PRO A 199 19.95 2.61 -1.03
N LEU A 200 21.16 2.90 -1.54
CA LEU A 200 21.40 4.11 -2.32
C LEU A 200 20.66 4.08 -3.65
N VAL A 201 20.68 2.94 -4.34
CA VAL A 201 19.90 2.73 -5.58
C VAL A 201 18.40 2.88 -5.31
N SER A 202 17.89 2.30 -4.21
CA SER A 202 16.49 2.45 -3.82
C SER A 202 16.11 3.91 -3.57
N LEU A 203 16.97 4.70 -2.91
CA LEU A 203 16.75 6.13 -2.66
C LEU A 203 16.81 6.98 -3.93
N LEU A 204 17.73 6.67 -4.85
CA LEU A 204 17.77 7.28 -6.18
C LEU A 204 16.48 6.99 -6.96
N CYS A 205 16.00 5.75 -6.91
CA CYS A 205 14.72 5.37 -7.47
C CYS A 205 13.57 6.15 -6.82
N ALA A 206 13.55 6.30 -5.49
CA ALA A 206 12.53 7.06 -4.78
C ALA A 206 12.52 8.54 -5.21
N HIS A 207 13.69 9.15 -5.32
CA HIS A 207 13.81 10.53 -5.82
C HIS A 207 13.32 10.66 -7.26
N SER A 208 13.70 9.74 -8.15
CA SER A 208 13.22 9.70 -9.54
C SER A 208 11.72 9.46 -9.63
N ALA A 209 11.17 8.52 -8.83
CA ALA A 209 9.74 8.24 -8.77
C ALA A 209 8.91 9.48 -8.40
N LEU A 210 9.41 10.30 -7.47
CA LEU A 210 8.78 11.57 -7.10
C LEU A 210 8.63 12.52 -8.29
N LEU A 211 9.60 12.52 -9.22
CA LEU A 211 9.55 13.37 -10.40
C LEU A 211 8.50 12.92 -11.42
N HIS A 212 8.16 11.64 -11.44
CA HIS A 212 7.10 11.07 -12.31
C HIS A 212 5.69 11.25 -11.74
N ILE A 213 5.55 11.69 -10.48
CA ILE A 213 4.24 11.98 -9.88
C ILE A 213 3.84 13.41 -10.28
N PRO A 214 2.59 13.62 -10.80
CA PRO A 214 2.07 14.95 -11.09
C PRO A 214 2.20 15.89 -9.90
N LYS A 215 2.50 17.16 -10.13
CA LYS A 215 2.70 18.14 -9.05
C LYS A 215 1.50 18.25 -8.11
N SER A 216 0.27 18.07 -8.63
CA SER A 216 -0.98 18.05 -7.87
C SER A 216 -1.08 16.89 -6.86
N ASP A 217 -0.45 15.76 -7.16
CA ASP A 217 -0.54 14.53 -6.36
C ASP A 217 0.70 14.26 -5.52
N ARG A 218 1.77 15.08 -5.70
CA ARG A 218 3.00 14.94 -4.93
C ARG A 218 2.75 15.09 -3.43
N PRO A 219 3.49 14.34 -2.59
CA PRO A 219 3.42 14.50 -1.15
C PRO A 219 3.67 15.97 -0.78
N ALA A 220 2.68 16.61 -0.18
CA ALA A 220 2.80 17.95 0.39
C ALA A 220 2.90 17.82 1.92
N ARG A 221 3.26 18.90 2.61
CA ARG A 221 3.12 18.96 4.06
C ARG A 221 1.64 18.77 4.39
N ARG A 222 1.30 17.55 4.76
CA ARG A 222 -0.07 17.18 5.13
C ARG A 222 -0.16 17.30 6.64
N GLU A 223 -1.11 18.07 7.12
CA GLU A 223 -1.50 17.96 8.51
C GLU A 223 -2.15 16.57 8.65
N ALA A 224 -1.85 15.86 9.75
CA ALA A 224 -2.53 14.61 10.04
C ALA A 224 -4.01 14.96 10.15
N THR A 225 -4.76 14.52 9.16
CA THR A 225 -6.20 14.71 9.14
C THR A 225 -6.80 13.79 10.19
N GLU A 226 -7.86 14.22 10.84
CA GLU A 226 -8.61 13.42 11.80
C GLU A 226 -9.43 12.35 11.03
N PHE A 227 -8.72 11.36 10.49
CA PHE A 227 -9.31 10.19 9.88
C PHE A 227 -9.39 9.06 10.90
N SER A 228 -10.47 8.30 10.86
CA SER A 228 -10.52 7.02 11.56
C SER A 228 -9.55 6.05 10.89
N ILE A 229 -8.74 5.37 11.69
CA ILE A 229 -7.83 4.33 11.19
C ILE A 229 -8.69 3.17 10.67
N PRO A 230 -8.40 2.57 9.50
CA PRO A 230 -9.10 1.40 8.99
C PRO A 230 -8.70 0.15 9.80
N TRP A 231 -9.06 0.12 11.09
CA TRP A 231 -8.64 -0.91 12.05
C TRP A 231 -8.93 -2.32 11.57
N LYS A 232 -10.05 -2.52 10.86
CA LYS A 232 -10.42 -3.85 10.34
C LYS A 232 -9.37 -4.38 9.36
N ALA A 233 -8.94 -3.55 8.40
CA ALA A 233 -7.89 -3.92 7.46
C ALA A 233 -6.54 -4.11 8.16
N VAL A 234 -6.21 -3.24 9.12
CA VAL A 234 -4.97 -3.30 9.90
C VAL A 234 -4.90 -4.58 10.74
N PHE A 235 -5.96 -4.92 11.48
CA PHE A 235 -5.99 -6.14 12.30
C PHE A 235 -6.08 -7.41 11.47
N LEU A 236 -6.75 -7.37 10.31
CA LEU A 236 -6.71 -8.50 9.39
C LEU A 236 -5.28 -8.79 8.94
N MET A 237 -4.54 -7.76 8.50
CA MET A 237 -3.12 -7.92 8.14
C MET A 237 -2.27 -8.37 9.33
N ALA A 238 -2.56 -7.88 10.54
CA ALA A 238 -1.88 -8.28 11.75
C ALA A 238 -2.05 -9.78 12.05
N ALA A 239 -3.25 -10.34 11.84
CA ALA A 239 -3.50 -11.77 12.00
C ALA A 239 -2.71 -12.62 11.00
N TYR A 240 -2.62 -12.19 9.73
CA TYR A 240 -1.77 -12.84 8.74
C TYR A 240 -0.28 -12.73 9.10
N ALA A 241 0.16 -11.58 9.64
CA ALA A 241 1.53 -11.38 10.08
C ALA A 241 1.87 -12.26 11.29
N PHE A 242 0.96 -12.39 12.25
CA PHE A 242 1.10 -13.30 13.39
C PHE A 242 1.24 -14.75 12.93
N ALA A 243 0.34 -15.21 12.07
CA ALA A 243 0.38 -16.55 11.52
C ALA A 243 1.67 -16.82 10.72
N TYR A 244 2.14 -15.83 9.96
CA TYR A 244 3.41 -15.92 9.26
C TYR A 244 4.59 -16.02 10.24
N GLY A 245 4.60 -15.19 11.29
CA GLY A 245 5.62 -15.20 12.33
C GLY A 245 5.73 -16.53 13.07
N LEU A 246 4.61 -17.22 13.33
CA LEU A 246 4.60 -18.55 13.95
C LEU A 246 5.41 -19.59 13.18
N LEU A 247 5.48 -19.49 11.85
CA LEU A 247 6.16 -20.46 10.98
C LEU A 247 7.42 -19.89 10.31
N GLU A 248 7.81 -18.68 10.65
CA GLU A 248 8.93 -18.00 10.00
C GLU A 248 10.22 -18.82 10.06
N MET A 249 10.52 -19.39 11.21
CA MET A 249 11.75 -20.17 11.43
C MET A 249 11.78 -21.48 10.63
N SER A 250 10.63 -22.15 10.46
CA SER A 250 10.54 -23.37 9.66
C SER A 250 10.49 -23.10 8.16
N SER A 251 10.00 -21.92 7.76
CA SER A 251 9.83 -21.56 6.35
C SER A 251 11.16 -21.24 5.64
N TYR A 252 12.24 -20.95 6.38
CA TYR A 252 13.54 -20.58 5.80
C TYR A 252 14.53 -21.72 5.69
N SER A 253 14.17 -22.95 6.07
CA SER A 253 15.04 -24.12 5.96
C SER A 253 15.45 -24.44 4.50
N GLY A 254 14.74 -23.90 3.51
CA GLY A 254 14.97 -24.13 2.08
C GLY A 254 15.87 -23.12 1.35
N GLY A 255 16.56 -22.22 2.04
CA GLY A 255 17.46 -21.23 1.41
C GLY A 255 16.80 -19.95 0.92
N PHE A 256 15.45 -19.88 0.87
CA PHE A 256 14.70 -18.71 0.45
C PHE A 256 14.16 -17.94 1.66
N GLY A 257 14.28 -16.61 1.63
CA GLY A 257 13.67 -15.74 2.63
C GLY A 257 12.26 -15.26 2.23
N PRO A 258 11.68 -14.32 3.01
CA PRO A 258 10.29 -13.85 2.80
C PRO A 258 10.09 -13.10 1.50
N HIS A 259 11.15 -12.52 0.94
CA HIS A 259 11.09 -11.69 -0.27
C HIS A 259 11.50 -12.44 -1.55
N SER A 260 12.26 -13.53 -1.42
CA SER A 260 12.71 -14.39 -2.52
C SER A 260 11.91 -15.69 -2.66
N SER A 261 11.04 -15.99 -1.70
CA SER A 261 10.22 -17.21 -1.75
C SER A 261 9.47 -17.34 -3.09
N PRO A 262 9.49 -18.55 -3.71
CA PRO A 262 8.73 -18.81 -4.95
C PRO A 262 7.25 -18.44 -4.83
N GLY A 263 6.62 -18.63 -3.66
CA GLY A 263 5.23 -18.23 -3.44
C GLY A 263 5.03 -16.72 -3.49
N THR A 264 5.96 -15.94 -2.93
CA THR A 264 5.95 -14.47 -3.00
C THR A 264 6.07 -14.00 -4.45
N LEU A 265 7.00 -14.56 -5.21
CA LEU A 265 7.20 -14.24 -6.62
C LEU A 265 5.97 -14.59 -7.46
N PHE A 266 5.42 -15.79 -7.26
CA PHE A 266 4.23 -16.26 -7.98
C PHE A 266 3.02 -15.37 -7.71
N ALA A 267 2.71 -15.09 -6.44
CA ALA A 267 1.57 -14.24 -6.06
C ALA A 267 1.69 -12.84 -6.64
N ALA A 268 2.87 -12.22 -6.55
CA ALA A 268 3.11 -10.90 -7.11
C ALA A 268 2.98 -10.88 -8.64
N LEU A 269 3.53 -11.90 -9.32
CA LEU A 269 3.43 -12.02 -10.77
C LEU A 269 1.99 -12.23 -11.25
N VAL A 270 1.24 -13.11 -10.58
CA VAL A 270 -0.18 -13.37 -10.90
C VAL A 270 -1.02 -12.10 -10.75
N ILE A 271 -0.82 -11.33 -9.66
CA ILE A 271 -1.53 -10.07 -9.46
C ILE A 271 -1.13 -9.05 -10.53
N PHE A 272 0.17 -8.89 -10.81
CA PHE A 272 0.65 -7.99 -11.84
C PHE A 272 0.04 -8.32 -13.22
N LEU A 273 0.12 -9.57 -13.64
CA LEU A 273 -0.45 -10.02 -14.91
C LEU A 273 -1.98 -9.88 -14.93
N GLY A 274 -2.66 -10.20 -13.83
CA GLY A 274 -4.10 -10.00 -13.69
C GLY A 274 -4.51 -8.54 -13.88
N VAL A 275 -3.77 -7.62 -13.26
CA VAL A 275 -3.99 -6.18 -13.43
C VAL A 275 -3.72 -5.74 -14.87
N CYS A 276 -2.66 -6.26 -15.51
CA CYS A 276 -2.33 -5.93 -16.90
C CYS A 276 -3.38 -6.45 -17.90
N ILE A 277 -3.79 -7.72 -17.75
CA ILE A 277 -4.69 -8.39 -18.71
C ILE A 277 -6.12 -7.88 -18.57
N ARG A 278 -6.64 -7.81 -17.35
CA ARG A 278 -8.03 -7.40 -17.10
C ARG A 278 -8.19 -5.88 -16.94
N GLY A 279 -7.11 -5.17 -16.65
CA GLY A 279 -7.11 -3.72 -16.50
C GLY A 279 -8.24 -3.24 -15.58
N LYS A 280 -9.14 -2.42 -16.12
CA LYS A 280 -10.29 -1.86 -15.39
C LYS A 280 -11.34 -2.89 -14.91
N HIS A 281 -11.31 -4.10 -15.42
CA HIS A 281 -12.21 -5.19 -15.01
C HIS A 281 -11.56 -6.13 -13.98
N PHE A 282 -10.37 -5.81 -13.48
CA PHE A 282 -9.71 -6.61 -12.47
C PHE A 282 -10.42 -6.47 -11.11
N ASP A 283 -10.95 -7.59 -10.62
CA ASP A 283 -11.62 -7.64 -9.31
C ASP A 283 -10.60 -7.84 -8.18
N PHE A 284 -10.33 -6.76 -7.42
CA PHE A 284 -9.45 -6.84 -6.24
C PHE A 284 -9.99 -7.77 -5.15
N GLY A 285 -11.30 -8.02 -5.14
CA GLY A 285 -11.91 -9.03 -4.29
C GLY A 285 -11.35 -10.45 -4.55
N LEU A 286 -10.84 -10.72 -5.76
CA LEU A 286 -10.20 -11.99 -6.09
C LEU A 286 -8.90 -12.21 -5.30
N ILE A 287 -8.11 -11.15 -5.08
CA ILE A 287 -6.88 -11.22 -4.27
C ILE A 287 -7.23 -11.70 -2.87
N TYR A 288 -8.24 -11.12 -2.29
CA TYR A 288 -8.73 -11.43 -0.97
C TYR A 288 -9.35 -12.82 -0.87
N ARG A 289 -10.28 -13.16 -1.80
CA ARG A 289 -10.93 -14.47 -1.81
C ARG A 289 -9.95 -15.63 -2.05
N GLY A 290 -8.83 -15.35 -2.73
CA GLY A 290 -7.76 -16.33 -2.98
C GLY A 290 -6.79 -16.47 -1.81
N ALA A 291 -6.46 -15.40 -1.08
CA ALA A 291 -5.48 -15.43 -0.01
C ALA A 291 -5.89 -16.37 1.13
N LEU A 292 -7.15 -16.30 1.59
CA LEU A 292 -7.66 -17.10 2.71
C LEU A 292 -7.58 -18.62 2.44
N PRO A 293 -8.21 -19.17 1.38
CA PRO A 293 -8.19 -20.62 1.17
C PRO A 293 -6.76 -21.15 0.91
N ILE A 294 -5.92 -20.41 0.21
CA ILE A 294 -4.52 -20.80 -0.03
C ILE A 294 -3.76 -20.89 1.29
N THR A 295 -3.88 -19.89 2.16
CA THR A 295 -3.16 -19.85 3.43
C THR A 295 -3.69 -20.91 4.40
N VAL A 296 -5.02 -21.05 4.54
CA VAL A 296 -5.62 -22.06 5.41
C VAL A 296 -5.29 -23.47 4.94
N ALA A 297 -5.37 -23.73 3.63
CA ALA A 297 -5.00 -25.02 3.07
C ALA A 297 -3.53 -25.37 3.36
N ALA A 298 -2.62 -24.41 3.25
CA ALA A 298 -1.22 -24.60 3.58
C ALA A 298 -1.00 -25.01 5.04
N PHE A 299 -1.61 -24.31 5.97
CA PHE A 299 -1.49 -24.60 7.42
C PHE A 299 -2.16 -25.91 7.83
N LEU A 300 -3.24 -26.31 7.19
CA LEU A 300 -3.93 -27.58 7.49
C LEU A 300 -3.20 -28.79 6.87
N LEU A 301 -2.58 -28.60 5.70
CA LEU A 301 -1.90 -29.67 4.98
C LEU A 301 -0.53 -30.01 5.58
N LEU A 302 0.15 -29.02 6.21
CA LEU A 302 1.46 -29.22 6.85
C LEU A 302 1.48 -30.38 7.85
N PRO A 303 0.62 -30.38 8.90
CA PRO A 303 0.72 -31.38 9.95
C PRO A 303 -0.01 -32.70 9.66
N THR A 304 -0.96 -32.72 8.70
CA THR A 304 -1.86 -33.86 8.50
C THR A 304 -1.46 -34.81 7.37
N PHE A 305 -0.67 -34.33 6.43
CA PHE A 305 -0.31 -35.15 5.27
C PHE A 305 1.19 -35.03 4.99
N ASN A 306 1.97 -36.03 5.39
CA ASN A 306 3.31 -36.25 4.85
C ASN A 306 3.35 -36.43 3.31
N LEU A 307 2.26 -36.08 2.61
CA LEU A 307 2.10 -36.23 1.15
C LEU A 307 2.67 -35.02 0.38
N PHE A 308 2.78 -33.85 1.02
CA PHE A 308 3.35 -32.67 0.40
C PHE A 308 4.64 -32.29 1.10
N SER A 309 5.68 -31.96 0.30
CA SER A 309 6.94 -31.48 0.84
C SER A 309 6.77 -30.15 1.58
N GLU A 310 7.62 -29.87 2.58
CA GLU A 310 7.70 -28.56 3.26
C GLU A 310 7.72 -27.38 2.30
N SER A 311 8.26 -27.57 1.09
CA SER A 311 8.34 -26.58 0.03
C SER A 311 6.97 -26.13 -0.48
N VAL A 312 5.96 -27.02 -0.59
CA VAL A 312 4.61 -26.64 -1.07
C VAL A 312 3.90 -25.81 -0.01
N SER A 313 4.05 -26.14 1.23
CA SER A 313 3.45 -25.40 2.33
C SER A 313 4.05 -24.01 2.47
N SER A 314 5.38 -23.91 2.48
CA SER A 314 6.11 -22.64 2.48
C SER A 314 5.73 -21.77 1.27
N PHE A 315 5.56 -22.36 0.09
CA PHE A 315 5.06 -21.69 -1.10
C PHE A 315 3.68 -21.07 -0.86
N CYS A 316 2.70 -21.85 -0.37
CA CYS A 316 1.34 -21.37 -0.17
C CYS A 316 1.24 -20.31 0.93
N ILE A 317 1.99 -20.47 2.03
CA ILE A 317 2.05 -19.48 3.13
C ILE A 317 2.59 -18.14 2.62
N SER A 318 3.71 -18.18 1.91
CA SER A 318 4.34 -16.98 1.35
C SER A 318 3.46 -16.32 0.29
N ALA A 319 2.77 -17.11 -0.54
CA ALA A 319 1.83 -16.60 -1.52
C ALA A 319 0.64 -15.89 -0.86
N GLY A 320 -0.01 -16.53 0.13
CA GLY A 320 -1.15 -15.95 0.84
C GLY A 320 -0.79 -14.68 1.59
N TYR A 321 0.34 -14.67 2.31
CA TYR A 321 0.85 -13.48 3.00
C TYR A 321 1.15 -12.32 2.01
N THR A 322 1.74 -12.64 0.87
CA THR A 322 2.06 -11.64 -0.17
C THR A 322 0.80 -11.06 -0.80
N MET A 323 -0.20 -11.91 -1.11
CA MET A 323 -1.50 -11.45 -1.61
C MET A 323 -2.15 -10.47 -0.62
N GLN A 324 -2.18 -10.81 0.65
CA GLN A 324 -2.73 -9.95 1.69
C GLN A 324 -1.92 -8.66 1.87
N SER A 325 -0.58 -8.72 1.79
CA SER A 325 0.30 -7.55 1.85
C SER A 325 0.08 -6.59 0.68
N ILE A 326 -0.17 -7.10 -0.53
CA ILE A 326 -0.50 -6.28 -1.69
C ILE A 326 -1.87 -5.63 -1.50
N LEU A 327 -2.86 -6.36 -1.02
CA LEU A 327 -4.20 -5.85 -0.78
C LEU A 327 -4.19 -4.69 0.23
N ILE A 328 -3.55 -4.86 1.38
CA ILE A 328 -3.48 -3.79 2.40
C ILE A 328 -2.74 -2.55 1.88
N MET A 329 -1.69 -2.74 1.09
CA MET A 329 -0.96 -1.65 0.43
C MET A 329 -1.89 -0.85 -0.48
N ILE A 330 -2.73 -1.51 -1.28
CA ILE A 330 -3.72 -0.87 -2.16
C ILE A 330 -4.75 -0.10 -1.35
N ILE A 331 -5.29 -0.71 -0.29
CA ILE A 331 -6.32 -0.09 0.57
C ILE A 331 -5.79 1.20 1.20
N ILE A 332 -4.63 1.13 1.87
CA ILE A 332 -4.05 2.27 2.58
C ILE A 332 -3.64 3.38 1.61
N ALA A 333 -3.01 3.02 0.50
CA ALA A 333 -2.64 3.99 -0.54
C ALA A 333 -3.88 4.66 -1.14
N SER A 334 -4.97 3.91 -1.36
CA SER A 334 -6.24 4.45 -1.84
C SER A 334 -6.83 5.50 -0.88
N ILE A 335 -6.80 5.23 0.42
CA ILE A 335 -7.25 6.18 1.45
C ILE A 335 -6.38 7.45 1.41
N CYS A 336 -5.06 7.31 1.38
CA CYS A 336 -4.15 8.45 1.29
C CYS A 336 -4.40 9.27 0.02
N TYR A 337 -4.53 8.61 -1.13
CA TYR A 337 -4.72 9.27 -2.42
C TYR A 337 -6.05 10.00 -2.53
N ARG A 338 -7.16 9.35 -2.14
CA ARG A 338 -8.53 9.89 -2.28
C ARG A 338 -8.86 10.98 -1.27
N TYR A 339 -8.50 10.75 -0.01
CA TYR A 339 -8.90 11.61 1.10
C TYR A 339 -7.82 12.58 1.58
N GLY A 340 -6.60 12.49 1.04
CA GLY A 340 -5.49 13.33 1.47
C GLY A 340 -4.92 12.96 2.84
N ALA A 341 -5.22 11.77 3.37
CA ALA A 341 -4.66 11.31 4.63
C ALA A 341 -3.13 11.24 4.57
N SER A 342 -2.46 11.48 5.70
CA SER A 342 -1.01 11.43 5.78
C SER A 342 -0.49 10.00 5.59
N PRO A 343 0.31 9.72 4.54
CA PRO A 343 0.91 8.41 4.37
C PRO A 343 1.84 8.02 5.53
N ILE A 344 2.60 8.97 6.08
CA ILE A 344 3.49 8.74 7.22
C ILE A 344 2.70 8.19 8.41
N TRP A 345 1.56 8.79 8.70
CA TRP A 345 0.71 8.38 9.81
C TRP A 345 0.06 7.02 9.56
N LEU A 346 -0.63 6.85 8.43
CA LEU A 346 -1.44 5.67 8.19
C LEU A 346 -0.62 4.41 7.91
N PHE A 347 0.40 4.51 7.05
CA PHE A 347 1.33 3.40 6.82
C PHE A 347 2.21 3.11 8.04
N GLY A 348 2.56 4.17 8.82
CA GLY A 348 3.34 4.00 10.05
C GLY A 348 2.59 3.15 11.08
N ILE A 349 1.31 3.41 11.29
CA ILE A 349 0.46 2.61 12.19
C ILE A 349 0.31 1.18 11.67
N GLU A 350 -0.05 1.01 10.39
CA GLU A 350 -0.19 -0.33 9.80
C GLU A 350 1.10 -1.14 9.93
N ARG A 351 2.22 -0.54 9.54
CA ARG A 351 3.52 -1.21 9.59
C ARG A 351 3.92 -1.56 11.02
N GLY A 352 3.70 -0.66 11.97
CA GLY A 352 3.97 -0.88 13.39
C GLY A 352 3.14 -2.05 13.94
N VAL A 353 1.83 -2.02 13.75
CA VAL A 353 0.92 -3.08 14.23
C VAL A 353 1.28 -4.42 13.58
N ARG A 354 1.44 -4.46 12.26
CA ARG A 354 1.81 -5.67 11.54
C ARG A 354 3.10 -6.29 12.05
N GLN A 355 4.13 -5.50 12.26
CA GLN A 355 5.42 -6.03 12.72
C GLN A 355 5.39 -6.49 14.18
N ILE A 356 4.64 -5.80 15.05
CA ILE A 356 4.42 -6.26 16.42
C ILE A 356 3.77 -7.65 16.42
N PHE A 357 2.74 -7.87 15.62
CA PHE A 357 2.08 -9.17 15.55
C PHE A 357 2.98 -10.25 14.92
N MET A 358 3.84 -9.88 13.98
CA MET A 358 4.85 -10.81 13.43
C MET A 358 5.87 -11.22 14.51
N LEU A 359 6.37 -10.27 15.29
CA LEU A 359 7.25 -10.55 16.44
C LEU A 359 6.55 -11.45 17.46
N LEU A 360 5.32 -11.14 17.85
CA LEU A 360 4.53 -11.97 18.76
C LEU A 360 4.36 -13.41 18.26
N GLY A 361 4.16 -13.61 16.95
CA GLY A 361 4.09 -14.94 16.35
C GLY A 361 5.42 -15.69 16.50
N ARG A 362 6.54 -15.05 16.18
CA ARG A 362 7.89 -15.60 16.30
C ARG A 362 8.22 -15.97 17.76
N ASP A 363 7.96 -15.04 18.68
CA ASP A 363 8.21 -15.26 20.12
C ASP A 363 7.35 -16.40 20.67
N THR A 364 6.09 -16.53 20.22
CA THR A 364 5.20 -17.63 20.59
C THR A 364 5.78 -18.97 20.13
N SER A 365 6.27 -19.06 18.90
CA SER A 365 6.89 -20.28 18.36
C SER A 365 8.15 -20.66 19.14
N GLN A 366 9.01 -19.69 19.45
CA GLN A 366 10.22 -19.89 20.25
C GLN A 366 9.90 -20.31 21.69
N ALA A 367 8.91 -19.69 22.32
CA ALA A 367 8.47 -20.03 23.67
C ALA A 367 7.95 -21.47 23.76
N LEU A 368 7.18 -21.95 22.78
CA LEU A 368 6.76 -23.34 22.70
C LEU A 368 7.94 -24.31 22.65
N GLY A 369 9.00 -23.96 21.90
CA GLY A 369 10.24 -24.75 21.86
C GLY A 369 10.97 -24.76 23.20
N SER A 370 10.98 -23.66 23.94
CA SER A 370 11.67 -23.55 25.24
C SER A 370 10.98 -24.31 26.38
N ILE A 371 9.67 -24.55 26.28
CA ILE A 371 8.89 -25.31 27.31
C ILE A 371 9.10 -26.84 27.18
N GLY A 372 9.87 -27.28 26.19
CA GLY A 372 10.16 -28.71 26.01
C GLY A 372 9.05 -29.48 25.28
N VAL A 373 8.20 -28.80 24.55
CA VAL A 373 7.23 -29.44 23.65
C VAL A 373 7.99 -30.14 22.52
N ALA A 374 7.59 -31.38 22.20
CA ALA A 374 8.23 -32.12 21.13
C ALA A 374 8.09 -31.37 19.78
N PRO A 375 9.11 -31.32 18.91
CA PRO A 375 9.10 -30.55 17.67
C PRO A 375 7.87 -30.81 16.78
N ALA A 376 7.46 -32.06 16.63
CA ALA A 376 6.25 -32.43 15.88
C ALA A 376 4.97 -31.82 16.47
N ASN A 377 4.87 -31.68 17.79
CA ASN A 377 3.73 -31.08 18.45
C ASN A 377 3.76 -29.54 18.34
N ILE A 378 4.94 -28.92 18.30
CA ILE A 378 5.10 -27.48 18.07
C ILE A 378 4.52 -27.12 16.69
N GLU A 379 4.85 -27.89 15.67
CA GLU A 379 4.34 -27.66 14.31
C GLU A 379 2.82 -27.76 14.26
N VAL A 380 2.23 -28.76 14.89
CA VAL A 380 0.77 -28.92 14.97
C VAL A 380 0.11 -27.74 15.71
N VAL A 381 0.66 -27.34 16.87
CA VAL A 381 0.13 -26.24 17.67
C VAL A 381 0.23 -24.91 16.94
N THR A 382 1.39 -24.59 16.36
CA THR A 382 1.59 -23.33 15.63
C THR A 382 0.74 -23.24 14.38
N SER A 383 0.61 -24.33 13.61
CA SER A 383 -0.27 -24.38 12.44
C SER A 383 -1.74 -24.23 12.81
N THR A 384 -2.18 -24.91 13.87
CA THR A 384 -3.57 -24.80 14.36
C THR A 384 -3.87 -23.37 14.83
N LEU A 385 -2.95 -22.78 15.61
CA LEU A 385 -3.08 -21.39 16.09
C LEU A 385 -3.10 -20.40 14.95
N ALA A 386 -2.28 -20.60 13.92
CA ALA A 386 -2.27 -19.77 12.70
C ALA A 386 -3.61 -19.83 11.96
N VAL A 387 -4.16 -21.03 11.75
CA VAL A 387 -5.48 -21.20 11.09
C VAL A 387 -6.58 -20.52 11.91
N ILE A 388 -6.63 -20.76 13.21
CA ILE A 388 -7.63 -20.14 14.09
C ILE A 388 -7.55 -18.62 14.02
N SER A 389 -6.35 -18.04 14.11
CA SER A 389 -6.16 -16.59 14.07
C SER A 389 -6.60 -15.98 12.75
N ILE A 390 -6.25 -16.59 11.62
CA ILE A 390 -6.63 -16.10 10.28
C ILE A 390 -8.14 -16.24 10.05
N VAL A 391 -8.72 -17.40 10.36
CA VAL A 391 -10.17 -17.65 10.17
C VAL A 391 -10.98 -16.72 11.06
N ALA A 392 -10.62 -16.60 12.34
CA ALA A 392 -11.30 -15.70 13.27
C ALA A 392 -11.20 -14.24 12.83
N ALA A 393 -10.01 -13.77 12.45
CA ALA A 393 -9.82 -12.41 11.94
C ALA A 393 -10.64 -12.16 10.66
N THR A 394 -10.66 -13.14 9.75
CA THR A 394 -11.44 -13.02 8.52
C THR A 394 -12.94 -12.96 8.81
N MET A 395 -13.46 -13.80 9.71
CA MET A 395 -14.86 -13.79 10.09
C MET A 395 -15.28 -12.50 10.81
N ILE A 396 -14.39 -11.93 11.65
CA ILE A 396 -14.68 -10.73 12.43
C ILE A 396 -14.57 -9.46 11.57
N PHE A 397 -13.52 -9.38 10.75
CA PHE A 397 -13.16 -8.13 10.08
C PHE A 397 -13.61 -8.06 8.63
N MET A 398 -14.08 -9.17 8.03
CA MET A 398 -14.48 -9.19 6.63
C MET A 398 -15.96 -9.46 6.46
N SER A 399 -16.66 -8.43 6.01
CA SER A 399 -18.00 -8.54 5.46
C SER A 399 -17.98 -8.09 4.00
N GLU A 400 -18.82 -8.68 3.15
CA GLU A 400 -18.94 -8.30 1.73
C GLU A 400 -19.27 -6.80 1.53
N LYS A 401 -19.99 -6.20 2.49
CA LYS A 401 -20.26 -4.76 2.51
C LYS A 401 -19.01 -3.90 2.67
N GLU A 402 -17.99 -4.42 3.33
CA GLU A 402 -16.78 -3.65 3.66
C GLU A 402 -15.71 -3.69 2.56
N LEU A 403 -15.75 -4.69 1.69
CA LEU A 403 -14.98 -4.71 0.44
C LEU A 403 -15.41 -3.61 -0.53
N SER A 404 -16.68 -3.20 -0.46
CA SER A 404 -17.26 -2.11 -1.26
C SER A 404 -17.24 -0.75 -0.56
N SER A 405 -16.94 -0.70 0.74
CA SER A 405 -16.86 0.52 1.54
C SER A 405 -15.41 0.88 1.87
N ASN A 406 -15.19 2.08 2.39
CA ASN A 406 -13.87 2.62 2.74
C ASN A 406 -13.16 1.90 3.90
N TRP A 407 -13.42 0.61 4.17
CA TRP A 407 -12.85 -0.16 5.27
C TRP A 407 -12.98 0.52 6.65
N GLY A 408 -14.09 1.28 6.85
CA GLY A 408 -14.34 2.04 8.07
C GLY A 408 -13.55 3.34 8.19
N ALA A 409 -12.83 3.75 7.16
CA ALA A 409 -12.20 5.06 7.12
C ALA A 409 -13.28 6.13 6.87
N VAL A 410 -13.73 6.77 7.94
CA VAL A 410 -14.66 7.91 7.90
C VAL A 410 -13.88 9.17 8.23
N PRO A 411 -14.05 10.29 7.47
CA PRO A 411 -13.53 11.56 7.91
C PRO A 411 -14.19 11.91 9.25
N VAL A 412 -13.37 12.14 10.29
CA VAL A 412 -13.87 12.61 11.58
C VAL A 412 -14.17 14.08 11.40
N THR A 413 -15.46 14.44 11.40
CA THR A 413 -15.87 15.84 11.44
C THR A 413 -15.50 16.40 12.80
N PRO A 414 -14.69 17.47 12.90
CA PRO A 414 -14.51 18.15 14.17
C PRO A 414 -15.86 18.78 14.54
N GLU A 415 -16.50 18.26 15.58
CA GLU A 415 -17.54 19.03 16.26
C GLU A 415 -16.88 20.31 16.80
N THR A 416 -17.21 21.42 16.15
CA THR A 416 -17.02 22.77 16.65
C THR A 416 -15.61 23.11 17.15
N GLN A 417 -14.68 23.37 16.24
CA GLN A 417 -13.57 24.25 16.58
C GLN A 417 -13.96 25.68 16.27
N SER A 418 -14.06 26.47 17.34
CA SER A 418 -14.26 27.92 17.35
C SER A 418 -13.36 28.61 16.32
N SER A 419 -14.02 29.35 15.44
CA SER A 419 -13.45 30.21 14.42
C SER A 419 -12.58 31.31 15.03
N LEU A 420 -11.27 31.13 14.97
CA LEU A 420 -10.37 32.27 14.89
C LEU A 420 -10.13 32.54 13.40
N PRO A 421 -10.22 33.79 12.93
CA PRO A 421 -9.99 34.11 11.52
C PRO A 421 -8.53 33.84 11.18
N ALA A 422 -8.29 32.74 10.47
CA ALA A 422 -6.99 32.45 9.88
C ALA A 422 -6.80 33.32 8.64
N GLU A 423 -5.66 34.00 8.54
CA GLU A 423 -5.23 34.71 7.34
C GLU A 423 -5.35 33.82 6.09
N PRO A 424 -5.64 34.39 4.90
CA PRO A 424 -5.84 33.62 3.67
C PRO A 424 -4.53 32.99 3.19
N ARG A 425 -4.17 31.85 3.76
CA ARG A 425 -3.11 30.97 3.23
C ARG A 425 -3.68 30.15 2.10
N SER A 426 -2.96 30.07 0.96
CA SER A 426 -3.33 29.14 -0.11
C SER A 426 -3.32 27.71 0.41
N LYS A 427 -4.49 27.05 0.39
CA LYS A 427 -4.67 25.67 0.87
C LYS A 427 -3.85 24.70 0.02
N THR A 428 -3.18 23.75 0.65
CA THR A 428 -2.45 22.69 -0.06
C THR A 428 -3.42 21.75 -0.80
N PRO A 429 -3.00 21.04 -1.85
CA PRO A 429 -3.86 20.07 -2.56
C PRO A 429 -4.44 19.00 -1.63
N ALA A 430 -3.72 18.59 -0.59
CA ALA A 430 -4.19 17.62 0.39
C ALA A 430 -5.27 18.20 1.30
N GLU A 431 -5.13 19.45 1.75
CA GLU A 431 -6.15 20.16 2.53
C GLU A 431 -7.44 20.35 1.73
N LYS A 432 -7.33 20.68 0.42
CA LYS A 432 -8.48 20.77 -0.48
C LYS A 432 -9.20 19.43 -0.63
N LYS A 433 -8.45 18.32 -0.79
CA LYS A 433 -9.03 16.96 -0.86
C LYS A 433 -9.76 16.57 0.43
N HIS A 434 -9.19 16.92 1.58
CA HIS A 434 -9.80 16.64 2.88
C HIS A 434 -11.07 17.46 3.12
N GLU A 435 -11.04 18.75 2.85
CA GLU A 435 -12.19 19.63 2.98
C GLU A 435 -13.34 19.17 2.07
N LEU A 436 -13.03 18.80 0.82
CA LEU A 436 -13.99 18.21 -0.09
C LEU A 436 -14.57 16.90 0.48
N ALA A 437 -13.74 16.01 1.01
CA ALA A 437 -14.21 14.77 1.58
C ALA A 437 -15.15 15.00 2.77
N THR A 438 -14.86 15.98 3.63
CA THR A 438 -15.71 16.36 4.75
C THR A 438 -17.08 16.92 4.29
N ARG A 439 -17.09 17.77 3.26
CA ARG A 439 -18.33 18.30 2.66
C ARG A 439 -19.16 17.19 2.01
N VAL A 440 -18.50 16.29 1.26
CA VAL A 440 -19.16 15.15 0.64
C VAL A 440 -19.81 14.25 1.69
N ALA A 441 -19.11 13.95 2.80
CA ALA A 441 -19.67 13.15 3.89
C ALA A 441 -20.90 13.83 4.54
N THR A 442 -20.91 15.16 4.66
CA THR A 442 -22.05 15.92 5.15
C THR A 442 -23.24 15.81 4.20
N VAL A 443 -23.02 16.07 2.91
CA VAL A 443 -24.06 15.95 1.87
C VAL A 443 -24.58 14.52 1.78
N ALA A 444 -23.69 13.52 1.80
CA ALA A 444 -24.09 12.12 1.76
C ALA A 444 -25.03 11.72 2.90
N ARG A 445 -24.77 12.24 4.12
CA ARG A 445 -25.64 12.02 5.30
C ARG A 445 -26.99 12.73 5.14
N GLU A 446 -26.99 13.98 4.70
CA GLU A 446 -28.19 14.80 4.52
C GLU A 446 -29.15 14.19 3.48
N TYR A 447 -28.62 13.80 2.32
CA TYR A 447 -29.40 13.24 1.22
C TYR A 447 -29.47 11.70 1.22
N LYS A 448 -29.05 11.05 2.31
CA LYS A 448 -29.11 9.59 2.49
C LYS A 448 -28.47 8.81 1.32
N LEU A 449 -27.31 9.26 0.88
CA LEU A 449 -26.55 8.54 -0.14
C LEU A 449 -26.01 7.23 0.46
N SER A 450 -25.95 6.19 -0.36
CA SER A 450 -25.25 4.96 0.02
C SER A 450 -23.74 5.21 0.07
N THR A 451 -23.00 4.37 0.78
CA THR A 451 -21.53 4.47 0.85
C THR A 451 -20.89 4.50 -0.54
N ARG A 452 -21.46 3.76 -1.49
CA ARG A 452 -20.94 3.73 -2.85
C ARG A 452 -21.25 5.01 -3.63
N GLU A 453 -22.42 5.59 -3.41
CA GLU A 453 -22.78 6.91 -3.99
C GLU A 453 -21.90 8.03 -3.39
N GLU A 454 -21.56 7.95 -2.10
CA GLU A 454 -20.62 8.88 -1.45
C GLU A 454 -19.23 8.83 -2.09
N GLU A 455 -18.70 7.63 -2.34
CA GLU A 455 -17.40 7.46 -3.05
C GLU A 455 -17.43 8.06 -4.46
N VAL A 456 -18.50 7.80 -5.20
CA VAL A 456 -18.71 8.37 -6.54
C VAL A 456 -18.82 9.88 -6.47
N LEU A 457 -19.60 10.43 -5.51
CA LEU A 457 -19.74 11.86 -5.29
C LEU A 457 -18.41 12.54 -4.97
N LEU A 458 -17.57 11.91 -4.15
CA LEU A 458 -16.22 12.41 -3.84
C LEU A 458 -15.37 12.55 -5.11
N LEU A 459 -15.38 11.53 -5.97
CA LEU A 459 -14.61 11.55 -7.21
C LEU A 459 -15.17 12.56 -8.22
N LEU A 460 -16.50 12.71 -8.29
CA LEU A 460 -17.13 13.77 -9.09
C LEU A 460 -16.72 15.16 -8.61
N GLY A 461 -16.72 15.39 -7.30
CA GLY A 461 -16.25 16.64 -6.68
C GLY A 461 -14.76 16.92 -6.95
N GLN A 462 -13.95 15.88 -7.09
CA GLN A 462 -12.55 15.97 -7.54
C GLN A 462 -12.41 16.19 -9.05
N ARG A 463 -13.50 16.48 -9.75
CA ARG A 463 -13.57 16.70 -11.21
C ARG A 463 -13.17 15.49 -12.05
N LYS A 464 -13.23 14.27 -11.49
CA LYS A 464 -12.97 13.04 -12.23
C LYS A 464 -14.10 12.73 -13.21
N THR A 465 -13.75 12.21 -14.38
CA THR A 465 -14.72 11.74 -15.36
C THR A 465 -15.29 10.37 -14.97
N VAL A 466 -16.44 9.98 -15.55
CA VAL A 466 -17.04 8.67 -15.28
C VAL A 466 -16.08 7.53 -15.62
N GLY A 467 -15.28 7.66 -16.69
CA GLY A 467 -14.26 6.67 -17.04
C GLY A 467 -13.13 6.56 -16.02
N ILE A 468 -12.77 7.66 -15.32
CA ILE A 468 -11.81 7.63 -14.21
C ILE A 468 -12.46 7.00 -12.97
N ILE A 469 -13.72 7.34 -12.67
CA ILE A 469 -14.48 6.78 -11.54
C ILE A 469 -14.64 5.27 -11.70
N GLU A 470 -14.98 4.78 -12.89
CA GLU A 470 -15.01 3.36 -13.24
C GLU A 470 -13.68 2.66 -12.85
N ARG A 471 -12.56 3.26 -13.25
CA ARG A 471 -11.22 2.70 -12.98
C ARG A 471 -10.83 2.77 -11.50
N GLU A 472 -11.08 3.89 -10.84
CA GLU A 472 -10.69 4.09 -9.44
C GLU A 472 -11.56 3.30 -8.45
N LEU A 473 -12.82 3.05 -8.80
CA LEU A 473 -13.75 2.29 -7.99
C LEU A 473 -13.89 0.82 -8.42
N PHE A 474 -13.24 0.41 -9.52
CA PHE A 474 -13.29 -0.94 -10.06
C PHE A 474 -14.72 -1.43 -10.33
N ILE A 475 -15.55 -0.58 -10.95
CA ILE A 475 -16.93 -0.88 -11.32
C ILE A 475 -17.11 -0.80 -12.83
N ALA A 476 -18.13 -1.47 -13.36
CA ALA A 476 -18.46 -1.38 -14.78
C ALA A 476 -18.94 0.04 -15.13
N ASN A 477 -18.68 0.49 -16.37
CA ASN A 477 -19.10 1.81 -16.85
C ASN A 477 -20.59 2.07 -16.67
N GLY A 478 -21.43 1.07 -16.99
CA GLY A 478 -22.87 1.14 -16.75
C GLY A 478 -23.24 1.37 -15.28
N THR A 479 -22.52 0.70 -14.37
CA THR A 479 -22.70 0.86 -12.92
C THR A 479 -22.28 2.25 -12.45
N ALA A 480 -21.14 2.76 -12.95
CA ALA A 480 -20.69 4.11 -12.64
C ALA A 480 -21.71 5.17 -13.11
N LYS A 481 -22.21 5.05 -14.34
CA LYS A 481 -23.27 5.93 -14.87
C LYS A 481 -24.57 5.83 -14.06
N ALA A 482 -24.94 4.63 -13.61
CA ALA A 482 -26.13 4.44 -12.78
C ALA A 482 -25.98 5.15 -11.42
N HIS A 483 -24.82 5.03 -10.76
CA HIS A 483 -24.55 5.75 -9.51
C HIS A 483 -24.59 7.28 -9.71
N VAL A 484 -23.96 7.79 -10.76
CA VAL A 484 -24.02 9.23 -11.08
C VAL A 484 -25.45 9.69 -11.24
N ARG A 485 -26.28 8.97 -12.01
CA ARG A 485 -27.70 9.30 -12.20
C ARG A 485 -28.47 9.28 -10.88
N HIS A 486 -28.28 8.28 -10.03
CA HIS A 486 -28.93 8.19 -8.73
C HIS A 486 -28.52 9.34 -7.79
N ILE A 487 -27.23 9.73 -7.81
CA ILE A 487 -26.73 10.88 -7.05
C ILE A 487 -27.45 12.15 -7.50
N TYR A 488 -27.49 12.42 -8.81
CA TYR A 488 -28.16 13.61 -9.37
C TYR A 488 -29.64 13.65 -9.00
N GLN A 489 -30.32 12.51 -9.05
CA GLN A 489 -31.73 12.39 -8.63
C GLN A 489 -31.92 12.65 -7.13
N LYS A 490 -31.04 12.11 -6.27
CA LYS A 490 -31.15 12.28 -4.82
C LYS A 490 -30.80 13.68 -4.35
N LEU A 491 -29.87 14.36 -5.03
CA LEU A 491 -29.46 15.73 -4.75
C LEU A 491 -30.36 16.76 -5.41
N ASP A 492 -31.30 16.35 -6.27
CA ASP A 492 -32.17 17.19 -7.09
C ASP A 492 -31.39 18.24 -7.92
N ILE A 493 -30.30 17.77 -8.57
CA ILE A 493 -29.41 18.57 -9.40
C ILE A 493 -29.43 18.04 -10.84
N HIS A 494 -29.23 18.94 -11.82
CA HIS A 494 -29.33 18.63 -13.24
C HIS A 494 -28.04 18.87 -14.00
N THR A 495 -27.13 19.66 -13.42
CA THR A 495 -25.88 20.03 -14.05
C THR A 495 -24.67 19.73 -13.14
N ARG A 496 -23.53 19.55 -13.78
CA ARG A 496 -22.27 19.34 -13.05
C ARG A 496 -21.84 20.62 -12.31
N GLN A 497 -22.24 21.79 -12.80
CA GLN A 497 -21.94 23.04 -12.13
C GLN A 497 -22.69 23.16 -10.80
N GLU A 498 -23.98 22.83 -10.78
CA GLU A 498 -24.78 22.76 -9.54
C GLU A 498 -24.15 21.84 -8.50
N LEU A 499 -23.59 20.68 -8.96
CA LEU A 499 -22.86 19.77 -8.08
C LEU A 499 -21.64 20.48 -7.47
N PHE A 500 -20.84 21.19 -8.26
CA PHE A 500 -19.66 21.88 -7.79
C PHE A 500 -20.00 23.03 -6.84
N ASP A 501 -21.06 23.77 -7.12
CA ASP A 501 -21.54 24.86 -6.27
C ASP A 501 -22.03 24.31 -4.92
N MET A 502 -22.78 23.20 -4.91
CA MET A 502 -23.23 22.51 -3.71
C MET A 502 -22.04 22.01 -2.86
N LEU A 503 -20.99 21.50 -3.50
CA LEU A 503 -19.79 21.03 -2.83
C LEU A 503 -18.79 22.17 -2.55
N GLY A 504 -19.07 23.41 -2.97
CA GLY A 504 -18.18 24.56 -2.79
C GLY A 504 -16.83 24.37 -3.48
N VAL A 505 -16.80 23.71 -4.63
CA VAL A 505 -15.61 23.52 -5.44
C VAL A 505 -15.45 24.74 -6.34
N GLU A 506 -14.53 25.65 -5.99
CA GLU A 506 -14.26 26.86 -6.78
C GLU A 506 -13.94 26.49 -8.23
N ALA A 507 -14.54 27.22 -9.18
CA ALA A 507 -14.15 27.19 -10.58
C ALA A 507 -12.67 27.67 -10.65
N GLU A 508 -11.77 26.84 -11.13
CA GLU A 508 -10.43 27.32 -11.50
C GLU A 508 -10.61 28.35 -12.61
N HIS A 509 -10.63 29.63 -12.26
CA HIS A 509 -10.50 30.70 -13.23
C HIS A 509 -9.19 30.52 -14.00
N GLU A 510 -9.31 30.55 -15.30
CA GLU A 510 -8.28 30.58 -16.34
C GLU A 510 -7.15 31.62 -16.05
N SER A 511 -6.36 31.40 -14.99
CA SER A 511 -5.16 32.24 -14.74
C SER A 511 -3.97 31.86 -15.64
N ASN A 512 -4.13 30.90 -16.54
CA ASN A 512 -3.04 30.43 -17.41
C ASN A 512 -3.10 30.99 -18.84
N LYS A 513 -4.06 31.88 -19.16
CA LYS A 513 -4.10 32.54 -20.48
C LYS A 513 -3.49 33.95 -20.50
N GLN A 514 -3.20 34.55 -19.35
CA GLN A 514 -2.63 35.91 -19.31
C GLN A 514 -1.09 35.97 -19.23
N SER A 515 -0.40 34.87 -18.95
CA SER A 515 1.08 34.86 -18.98
C SER A 515 1.71 34.46 -20.31
N ALA A 516 0.92 34.12 -21.33
CA ALA A 516 1.41 33.78 -22.67
C ALA A 516 1.26 34.90 -23.70
N THR A 517 0.76 36.08 -23.31
CA THR A 517 0.59 37.23 -24.25
C THR A 517 1.47 38.43 -23.88
N SER A 518 2.42 38.27 -22.94
CA SER A 518 3.41 39.29 -22.64
C SER A 518 4.82 38.68 -22.52
N LEU A 519 5.33 38.22 -23.66
CA LEU A 519 6.76 38.07 -23.94
C LEU A 519 6.92 38.05 -25.46
#